data_611942519777afa98be591c43b93fc86
#
_entry.id   611942519777afa98be591c43b93fc86
#
_cell.length_a   1.000
_cell.length_b   1.000
_cell.length_c   1.000
_cell.angle_alpha   90.00
_cell.angle_beta   90.00
_cell.angle_gamma   90.00
#
_symmetry.space_group_name_H-M   'P 1'
#
loop_
_entity.id
_entity.type
_entity.pdbx_description
1 polymer ?
#
loop_
_entity_poly.entity_id
_entity_poly.type
_entity_poly.pdbx_seq_one_letter_code
_entity_poly.pdbx_strand_id
1 'polypeptide(L)'
;MEEYLSMDIYVSKRNNSLINGKMIGRVLGVLLFIEAGMFVLCSGISVVYGESDYKYFLYTAGINLLSGALLMLYGRGAENRLSRRDGYCIVTLSWVFFTLFGMLPFYLSGSIDSLTNAFFETMSGFTTTGATILDDIESLSHGMLFWRSLTQWIGGLGIVFFTIAVLPVFTSGGVQLFSAESTGVTHDRTHPKINVMAKWLWTVYLILTLAETILLMLGGMSLFDAVCQSFATTATGGYSTKQASISYWNSPFIEYVVAIFMLLSGVNFALFLMCLRGKVSRLLRDEELRWFLGSVAILTFLITFALVFQNHYDWETAFRKSLFQVATAHTSCGFATDDYNLWPAFTWLLLLIAMLSGGCTGSTSGGIKNMRLLIIARSIRNEFKHLLHPNAVLPVRVNKQSVSPSIVSTVGMFFAFYLIIVILGWAVLLFLGVGFSESIGTVISSIGNVGPGLGSCGPAYSWNGLPDAAKWVLSFLMLIGRLELFSVLFLFYPGFWKS
;
A
#
# COMPACT_ATOMS: atom_id res chain seq x y z
N MET A 1 64.16 -6.87 -19.37
CA MET A 1 63.45 -7.20 -18.13
C MET A 1 63.19 -5.92 -17.32
N GLU A 2 62.97 -4.77 -18.03
CA GLU A 2 62.66 -3.45 -17.43
C GLU A 2 61.51 -2.71 -18.15
N GLU A 3 60.78 -3.40 -19.04
CA GLU A 3 59.70 -2.80 -19.83
C GLU A 3 58.28 -3.22 -19.36
N TYR A 4 58.17 -3.87 -18.18
CA TYR A 4 56.90 -4.34 -17.61
C TYR A 4 56.47 -3.63 -16.31
N LEU A 5 57.08 -2.51 -15.95
CA LEU A 5 56.80 -1.82 -14.67
C LEU A 5 56.22 -0.40 -14.80
N SER A 6 55.64 -0.04 -15.95
CA SER A 6 54.89 1.22 -16.10
C SER A 6 53.43 0.99 -16.51
N MET A 7 52.78 -0.01 -15.96
CA MET A 7 51.33 -0.04 -15.92
C MET A 7 50.92 0.91 -14.80
N ASP A 8 50.84 2.20 -15.13
CA ASP A 8 50.21 3.21 -14.32
C ASP A 8 48.79 2.72 -13.99
N ILE A 9 48.67 2.21 -12.77
CA ILE A 9 47.36 2.00 -12.12
C ILE A 9 46.78 3.38 -11.97
N TYR A 10 46.01 3.83 -12.98
CA TYR A 10 45.01 4.86 -12.81
C TYR A 10 44.01 4.35 -11.79
N VAL A 11 44.37 4.43 -10.51
CA VAL A 11 43.45 4.41 -9.41
C VAL A 11 42.64 5.69 -9.55
N SER A 12 41.62 5.62 -10.41
CA SER A 12 40.53 6.58 -10.39
C SER A 12 40.21 6.80 -8.91
N LYS A 13 40.36 8.02 -8.40
CA LYS A 13 39.91 8.43 -7.09
C LYS A 13 38.44 7.97 -6.99
N ARG A 14 38.22 6.76 -6.47
CA ARG A 14 36.91 6.29 -6.07
C ARG A 14 36.39 7.34 -5.08
N ASN A 15 35.46 8.17 -5.51
CA ASN A 15 34.61 8.88 -4.57
C ASN A 15 33.93 7.78 -3.74
N ASN A 16 34.50 7.48 -2.57
CA ASN A 16 34.00 6.52 -1.60
C ASN A 16 32.75 7.09 -0.87
N SER A 17 31.88 7.81 -1.56
CA SER A 17 30.59 8.14 -0.98
C SER A 17 29.74 6.87 -0.96
N LEU A 18 29.47 6.36 0.23
CA LEU A 18 28.62 5.19 0.49
C LEU A 18 27.24 5.28 -0.17
N ILE A 19 26.80 6.50 -0.49
CA ILE A 19 25.52 6.83 -1.07
C ILE A 19 25.74 7.81 -2.22
N ASN A 20 25.10 7.55 -3.36
CA ASN A 20 25.12 8.41 -4.53
C ASN A 20 24.01 9.50 -4.44
N GLY A 21 24.23 10.54 -3.62
CA GLY A 21 23.26 11.62 -3.40
C GLY A 21 22.84 12.36 -4.68
N LYS A 22 23.75 12.51 -5.65
CA LYS A 22 23.43 13.12 -6.95
C LYS A 22 22.40 12.29 -7.73
N MET A 23 22.55 10.97 -7.67
CA MET A 23 21.65 10.05 -8.33
C MET A 23 20.28 10.03 -7.66
N ILE A 24 20.23 10.03 -6.32
CA ILE A 24 19.00 10.18 -5.54
C ILE A 24 18.27 11.47 -5.95
N GLY A 25 18.97 12.60 -5.97
CA GLY A 25 18.39 13.88 -6.39
C GLY A 25 17.82 13.85 -7.82
N ARG A 26 18.53 13.21 -8.75
CA ARG A 26 18.06 13.05 -10.14
C ARG A 26 16.75 12.24 -10.22
N VAL A 27 16.65 11.14 -9.47
CA VAL A 27 15.43 10.31 -9.41
C VAL A 27 14.27 11.10 -8.82
N LEU A 28 14.48 11.71 -7.65
CA LEU A 28 13.45 12.54 -7.00
C LEU A 28 12.98 13.67 -7.90
N GLY A 29 13.90 14.32 -8.64
CA GLY A 29 13.54 15.36 -9.60
C GLY A 29 12.62 14.87 -10.72
N VAL A 30 12.88 13.69 -11.30
CA VAL A 30 11.98 13.08 -12.31
C VAL A 30 10.61 12.79 -11.69
N LEU A 31 10.56 12.30 -10.45
CA LEU A 31 9.30 11.97 -9.77
C LEU A 31 8.45 13.22 -9.54
N LEU A 32 9.06 14.34 -9.13
CA LEU A 32 8.35 15.62 -8.98
C LEU A 32 7.80 16.14 -10.32
N PHE A 33 8.48 15.90 -11.46
CA PHE A 33 7.93 16.25 -12.78
C PHE A 33 6.69 15.41 -13.11
N ILE A 34 6.68 14.14 -12.73
CA ILE A 34 5.51 13.27 -12.93
C ILE A 34 4.35 13.76 -12.07
N GLU A 35 4.60 14.08 -10.80
CA GLU A 35 3.59 14.62 -9.89
C GLU A 35 3.05 15.97 -10.36
N ALA A 36 3.91 16.84 -10.92
CA ALA A 36 3.45 18.08 -11.57
C ALA A 36 2.48 17.81 -12.71
N GLY A 37 2.75 16.80 -13.55
CA GLY A 37 1.81 16.36 -14.60
C GLY A 37 0.45 15.92 -14.06
N MET A 38 0.43 15.27 -12.90
CA MET A 38 -0.80 14.87 -12.24
C MET A 38 -1.61 16.05 -11.70
N PHE A 39 -0.94 17.08 -11.17
CA PHE A 39 -1.61 18.32 -10.77
C PHE A 39 -2.23 19.04 -11.97
N VAL A 40 -1.60 19.00 -13.13
CA VAL A 40 -2.20 19.55 -14.37
C VAL A 40 -3.47 18.78 -14.74
N LEU A 41 -3.50 17.45 -14.58
CA LEU A 41 -4.73 16.66 -14.79
C LEU A 41 -5.85 17.05 -13.79
N CYS A 42 -5.52 17.18 -12.50
CA CYS A 42 -6.47 17.63 -11.49
C CYS A 42 -7.00 19.04 -11.78
N SER A 43 -6.11 19.95 -12.18
CA SER A 43 -6.50 21.30 -12.64
C SER A 43 -7.50 21.23 -13.80
N GLY A 44 -7.28 20.35 -14.79
CA GLY A 44 -8.21 20.14 -15.90
C GLY A 44 -9.61 19.70 -15.43
N ILE A 45 -9.67 18.82 -14.44
CA ILE A 45 -10.95 18.37 -13.85
C ILE A 45 -11.64 19.53 -13.14
N SER A 46 -10.95 20.32 -12.31
CA SER A 46 -11.52 21.50 -11.67
C SER A 46 -12.10 22.48 -12.70
N VAL A 47 -11.41 22.70 -13.81
CA VAL A 47 -11.91 23.56 -14.90
C VAL A 47 -13.16 23.00 -15.56
N VAL A 48 -13.23 21.67 -15.80
CA VAL A 48 -14.42 21.02 -16.37
C VAL A 48 -15.65 21.19 -15.49
N TYR A 49 -15.46 21.15 -14.16
CA TYR A 49 -16.53 21.37 -13.19
C TYR A 49 -16.76 22.85 -12.84
N GLY A 50 -16.01 23.81 -13.45
CA GLY A 50 -16.16 25.24 -13.23
C GLY A 50 -15.68 25.72 -11.84
N GLU A 51 -14.84 24.97 -11.18
CA GLU A 51 -14.34 25.28 -9.85
C GLU A 51 -13.10 26.17 -9.89
N SER A 52 -12.91 27.02 -8.86
CA SER A 52 -11.84 28.02 -8.84
C SER A 52 -10.50 27.50 -8.30
N ASP A 53 -10.45 26.27 -7.79
CA ASP A 53 -9.31 25.64 -7.17
C ASP A 53 -8.24 25.13 -8.17
N TYR A 54 -8.57 25.12 -9.48
CA TYR A 54 -7.60 24.78 -10.55
C TYR A 54 -6.29 25.54 -10.43
N LYS A 55 -6.32 26.79 -9.94
CA LYS A 55 -5.14 27.65 -9.78
C LYS A 55 -4.17 27.11 -8.71
N TYR A 56 -4.67 26.51 -7.63
CA TYR A 56 -3.82 25.93 -6.59
C TYR A 56 -3.07 24.69 -7.10
N PHE A 57 -3.71 23.88 -7.93
CA PHE A 57 -3.02 22.79 -8.63
C PHE A 57 -1.94 23.30 -9.57
N LEU A 58 -2.19 24.39 -10.33
CA LEU A 58 -1.18 24.98 -11.20
C LEU A 58 -0.02 25.60 -10.42
N TYR A 59 -0.29 26.28 -9.29
CA TYR A 59 0.77 26.78 -8.41
C TYR A 59 1.64 25.65 -7.87
N THR A 60 1.02 24.58 -7.40
CA THR A 60 1.76 23.40 -6.91
C THR A 60 2.54 22.72 -8.03
N ALA A 61 1.97 22.60 -9.23
CA ALA A 61 2.69 22.08 -10.39
C ALA A 61 3.93 22.93 -10.70
N GLY A 62 3.83 24.27 -10.63
CA GLY A 62 4.95 25.18 -10.78
C GLY A 62 6.05 24.97 -9.72
N ILE A 63 5.67 24.80 -8.45
CA ILE A 63 6.58 24.51 -7.34
C ILE A 63 7.30 23.16 -7.59
N ASN A 64 6.56 22.12 -8.00
CA ASN A 64 7.13 20.81 -8.30
C ASN A 64 8.08 20.84 -9.49
N LEU A 65 7.74 21.57 -10.55
CA LEU A 65 8.62 21.74 -11.72
C LEU A 65 9.92 22.46 -11.33
N LEU A 66 9.82 23.53 -10.52
CA LEU A 66 11.00 24.26 -10.06
C LEU A 66 11.88 23.39 -9.17
N SER A 67 11.29 22.74 -8.16
CA SER A 67 12.00 21.86 -7.23
C SER A 67 12.61 20.66 -7.95
N GLY A 68 11.87 20.05 -8.88
CA GLY A 68 12.35 18.97 -9.72
C GLY A 68 13.52 19.39 -10.60
N ALA A 69 13.46 20.60 -11.22
CA ALA A 69 14.56 21.15 -12.01
C ALA A 69 15.81 21.38 -11.15
N LEU A 70 15.68 21.92 -9.94
CA LEU A 70 16.80 22.11 -9.02
C LEU A 70 17.45 20.78 -8.64
N LEU A 71 16.64 19.75 -8.33
CA LEU A 71 17.15 18.41 -8.04
C LEU A 71 17.84 17.76 -9.24
N MET A 72 17.32 17.95 -10.46
CA MET A 72 17.92 17.47 -11.69
C MET A 72 19.26 18.18 -11.97
N LEU A 73 19.34 19.50 -11.70
CA LEU A 73 20.58 20.27 -11.82
C LEU A 73 21.64 19.78 -10.82
N TYR A 74 21.25 19.54 -9.55
CA TYR A 74 22.11 18.94 -8.54
C TYR A 74 22.61 17.55 -8.98
N GLY A 75 21.73 16.75 -9.59
CA GLY A 75 22.02 15.41 -10.09
C GLY A 75 22.85 15.35 -11.39
N ARG A 76 23.25 16.50 -11.99
CA ARG A 76 24.11 16.52 -13.18
C ARG A 76 25.45 15.84 -12.91
N GLY A 77 25.87 14.97 -13.85
CA GLY A 77 27.12 14.21 -13.70
C GLY A 77 27.05 13.09 -12.65
N ALA A 78 25.86 12.66 -12.23
CA ALA A 78 25.69 11.48 -11.40
C ALA A 78 26.19 10.24 -12.16
N GLU A 79 26.97 9.38 -11.49
CA GLU A 79 27.33 8.06 -12.02
C GLU A 79 26.06 7.18 -12.11
N ASN A 80 25.87 6.52 -13.24
CA ASN A 80 24.72 5.62 -13.47
C ASN A 80 24.87 4.28 -12.72
N ARG A 81 25.36 4.31 -11.49
CA ARG A 81 25.51 3.16 -10.62
C ARG A 81 24.65 3.35 -9.38
N LEU A 82 23.72 2.41 -9.15
CA LEU A 82 22.90 2.36 -7.95
C LEU A 82 23.36 1.20 -7.07
N SER A 83 23.68 1.49 -5.82
CA SER A 83 23.88 0.49 -4.77
C SER A 83 22.53 0.07 -4.18
N ARG A 84 22.49 -1.03 -3.42
CA ARG A 84 21.30 -1.41 -2.65
C ARG A 84 20.92 -0.34 -1.63
N ARG A 85 21.91 0.36 -1.06
CA ARG A 85 21.70 1.46 -0.10
C ARG A 85 21.01 2.64 -0.77
N ASP A 86 21.44 3.03 -1.98
CA ASP A 86 20.78 4.08 -2.77
C ASP A 86 19.33 3.73 -3.04
N GLY A 87 19.04 2.44 -3.34
CA GLY A 87 17.70 1.95 -3.58
C GLY A 87 16.77 2.18 -2.37
N TYR A 88 17.19 1.80 -1.17
CA TYR A 88 16.41 2.04 0.06
C TYR A 88 16.19 3.53 0.33
N CYS A 89 17.22 4.36 0.14
CA CYS A 89 17.08 5.82 0.27
C CYS A 89 16.10 6.39 -0.75
N ILE A 90 16.21 6.02 -2.03
CA ILE A 90 15.34 6.50 -3.10
C ILE A 90 13.89 6.15 -2.77
N VAL A 91 13.61 4.88 -2.48
CA VAL A 91 12.24 4.43 -2.19
C VAL A 91 11.65 5.22 -1.02
N THR A 92 12.30 5.25 0.14
CA THR A 92 11.76 5.94 1.31
C THR A 92 11.60 7.43 1.09
N LEU A 93 12.63 8.11 0.54
CA LEU A 93 12.58 9.55 0.29
C LEU A 93 11.51 9.91 -0.74
N SER A 94 11.27 9.07 -1.74
CA SER A 94 10.24 9.34 -2.74
C SER A 94 8.84 9.41 -2.14
N TRP A 95 8.49 8.50 -1.23
CA TRP A 95 7.21 8.57 -0.53
C TRP A 95 7.07 9.83 0.32
N VAL A 96 8.14 10.21 1.02
CA VAL A 96 8.16 11.45 1.82
C VAL A 96 8.03 12.67 0.92
N PHE A 97 8.76 12.72 -0.21
CA PHE A 97 8.68 13.84 -1.16
C PHE A 97 7.32 13.95 -1.84
N PHE A 98 6.75 12.85 -2.32
CA PHE A 98 5.38 12.84 -2.85
C PHE A 98 4.36 13.33 -1.82
N THR A 99 4.51 12.95 -0.55
CA THR A 99 3.61 13.44 0.49
C THR A 99 3.80 14.93 0.76
N LEU A 100 5.05 15.41 0.85
CA LEU A 100 5.35 16.83 1.12
C LEU A 100 4.87 17.75 0.00
N PHE A 101 5.03 17.35 -1.24
CA PHE A 101 4.58 18.15 -2.37
C PHE A 101 3.09 17.91 -2.68
N GLY A 102 2.63 16.66 -2.51
CA GLY A 102 1.24 16.27 -2.73
C GLY A 102 0.23 16.88 -1.76
N MET A 103 0.66 17.32 -0.56
CA MET A 103 -0.20 18.00 0.39
C MET A 103 -0.45 19.47 0.04
N LEU A 104 0.40 20.07 -0.82
CA LEU A 104 0.34 21.52 -1.11
C LEU A 104 -1.02 21.97 -1.70
N PRO A 105 -1.69 21.25 -2.61
CA PRO A 105 -3.01 21.67 -3.09
C PRO A 105 -4.02 21.81 -1.97
N PHE A 106 -4.07 20.86 -1.01
CA PHE A 106 -4.97 20.91 0.15
C PHE A 106 -4.68 22.10 1.06
N TYR A 107 -3.40 22.33 1.35
CA TYR A 107 -2.97 23.42 2.24
C TYR A 107 -3.15 24.79 1.61
N LEU A 108 -2.73 24.98 0.35
CA LEU A 108 -2.80 26.27 -0.35
C LEU A 108 -4.23 26.69 -0.68
N SER A 109 -5.14 25.74 -0.88
CA SER A 109 -6.55 26.04 -1.12
C SER A 109 -7.34 26.38 0.16
N GLY A 110 -6.76 26.09 1.34
CA GLY A 110 -7.46 26.20 2.60
C GLY A 110 -8.49 25.07 2.82
N SER A 111 -8.47 24.02 2.00
CA SER A 111 -9.33 22.84 2.21
C SER A 111 -8.92 22.06 3.46
N ILE A 112 -7.64 22.14 3.83
CA ILE A 112 -7.07 21.61 5.08
C ILE A 112 -6.11 22.65 5.65
N ASP A 113 -6.50 23.31 6.73
CA ASP A 113 -5.75 24.45 7.30
C ASP A 113 -4.47 24.05 8.04
N SER A 114 -4.40 22.82 8.57
CA SER A 114 -3.25 22.33 9.35
C SER A 114 -2.27 21.59 8.46
N LEU A 115 -0.97 21.96 8.54
CA LEU A 115 0.12 21.21 7.86
C LEU A 115 0.17 19.74 8.30
N THR A 116 -0.03 19.45 9.60
CA THR A 116 -0.06 18.07 10.12
C THR A 116 -1.20 17.28 9.46
N ASN A 117 -2.38 17.87 9.38
CA ASN A 117 -3.55 17.24 8.77
C ASN A 117 -3.37 17.05 7.26
N ALA A 118 -2.86 18.05 6.54
CA ALA A 118 -2.59 17.95 5.11
C ALA A 118 -1.54 16.87 4.79
N PHE A 119 -0.47 16.80 5.62
CA PHE A 119 0.54 15.75 5.50
C PHE A 119 -0.05 14.37 5.78
N PHE A 120 -0.84 14.23 6.85
CA PHE A 120 -1.49 12.97 7.23
C PHE A 120 -2.42 12.46 6.12
N GLU A 121 -3.32 13.31 5.60
CA GLU A 121 -4.26 12.95 4.53
C GLU A 121 -3.51 12.48 3.28
N THR A 122 -2.47 13.21 2.90
CA THR A 122 -1.68 12.89 1.71
C THR A 122 -0.82 11.63 1.91
N MET A 123 -0.22 11.44 3.09
CA MET A 123 0.51 10.22 3.43
C MET A 123 -0.43 9.01 3.40
N SER A 124 -1.61 9.14 4.00
CA SER A 124 -2.65 8.11 3.97
C SER A 124 -3.10 7.79 2.53
N GLY A 125 -3.20 8.82 1.67
CA GLY A 125 -3.49 8.64 0.25
C GLY A 125 -2.42 7.83 -0.47
N PHE A 126 -1.18 8.29 -0.48
CA PHE A 126 -0.10 7.61 -1.19
C PHE A 126 0.21 6.23 -0.62
N THR A 127 0.18 6.04 0.71
CA THR A 127 0.38 4.72 1.32
C THR A 127 -0.84 3.80 1.17
N THR A 128 -1.88 4.25 0.47
CA THR A 128 -3.14 3.51 0.28
C THR A 128 -3.76 3.05 1.60
N THR A 129 -3.60 3.83 2.66
CA THR A 129 -4.16 3.52 3.98
C THR A 129 -5.65 3.85 4.03
N GLY A 130 -6.07 5.02 3.51
CA GLY A 130 -7.48 5.40 3.50
C GLY A 130 -8.01 6.04 4.79
N ALA A 131 -7.17 6.21 5.82
CA ALA A 131 -7.52 6.99 7.00
C ALA A 131 -7.64 8.48 6.63
N THR A 132 -8.73 9.14 7.03
CA THR A 132 -9.00 10.54 6.70
C THR A 132 -9.15 11.41 7.94
N ILE A 133 -8.70 12.65 7.84
CA ILE A 133 -8.95 13.69 8.84
C ILE A 133 -10.14 14.59 8.46
N LEU A 134 -10.77 14.34 7.34
CA LEU A 134 -11.88 15.15 6.84
C LEU A 134 -13.18 14.74 7.52
N ASP A 135 -13.86 15.70 8.15
CA ASP A 135 -15.17 15.50 8.76
C ASP A 135 -16.31 15.69 7.75
N ASP A 136 -16.05 16.41 6.65
CA ASP A 136 -16.97 16.62 5.53
C ASP A 136 -16.20 16.48 4.19
N ILE A 137 -16.29 15.30 3.61
CA ILE A 137 -15.63 14.98 2.33
C ILE A 137 -16.36 15.66 1.17
N GLU A 138 -17.67 15.82 1.27
CA GLU A 138 -18.52 16.32 0.18
C GLU A 138 -18.40 17.83 -0.03
N SER A 139 -17.82 18.55 0.93
CA SER A 139 -17.47 19.98 0.79
C SER A 139 -16.27 20.22 -0.11
N LEU A 140 -15.45 19.20 -0.38
CA LEU A 140 -14.30 19.32 -1.26
C LEU A 140 -14.72 19.46 -2.72
N SER A 141 -13.97 20.24 -3.47
CA SER A 141 -14.10 20.33 -4.93
C SER A 141 -13.81 19.01 -5.64
N HIS A 142 -14.34 18.83 -6.85
CA HIS A 142 -14.08 17.64 -7.67
C HIS A 142 -12.60 17.45 -7.96
N GLY A 143 -11.85 18.55 -8.17
CA GLY A 143 -10.40 18.48 -8.34
C GLY A 143 -9.69 17.87 -7.14
N MET A 144 -10.06 18.28 -5.90
CA MET A 144 -9.49 17.76 -4.66
C MET A 144 -9.90 16.31 -4.39
N LEU A 145 -11.17 15.96 -4.63
CA LEU A 145 -11.66 14.58 -4.53
C LEU A 145 -10.94 13.64 -5.51
N PHE A 146 -10.74 14.12 -6.74
CA PHE A 146 -10.00 13.36 -7.74
C PHE A 146 -8.54 13.19 -7.33
N TRP A 147 -7.89 14.24 -6.80
CA TRP A 147 -6.52 14.17 -6.30
C TRP A 147 -6.39 13.12 -5.18
N ARG A 148 -7.31 13.11 -4.20
CA ARG A 148 -7.35 12.08 -3.15
C ARG A 148 -7.36 10.67 -3.74
N SER A 149 -8.26 10.39 -4.66
CA SER A 149 -8.38 9.07 -5.30
C SER A 149 -7.17 8.74 -6.16
N LEU A 150 -6.61 9.74 -6.86
CA LEU A 150 -5.43 9.58 -7.70
C LEU A 150 -4.18 9.26 -6.87
N THR A 151 -3.99 9.88 -5.68
CA THR A 151 -2.87 9.54 -4.80
C THR A 151 -2.90 8.06 -4.43
N GLN A 152 -4.08 7.50 -4.12
CA GLN A 152 -4.21 6.08 -3.84
C GLN A 152 -3.92 5.21 -5.08
N TRP A 153 -4.48 5.58 -6.23
CA TRP A 153 -4.28 4.82 -7.46
C TRP A 153 -2.80 4.71 -7.85
N ILE A 154 -2.05 5.79 -7.71
CA ILE A 154 -0.60 5.82 -7.92
C ILE A 154 0.13 5.06 -6.82
N GLY A 155 -0.25 5.27 -5.56
CA GLY A 155 0.30 4.58 -4.41
C GLY A 155 0.12 3.06 -4.47
N GLY A 156 -1.00 2.59 -4.99
CA GLY A 156 -1.28 1.16 -5.18
C GLY A 156 -0.27 0.46 -6.08
N LEU A 157 0.18 1.16 -7.12
CA LEU A 157 1.20 0.66 -8.06
C LEU A 157 2.62 1.16 -7.76
N GLY A 158 2.86 1.77 -6.61
CA GLY A 158 4.11 2.44 -6.27
C GLY A 158 5.37 1.84 -6.88
N ILE A 159 5.61 0.55 -6.68
CA ILE A 159 6.74 -0.19 -7.27
C ILE A 159 6.74 -0.17 -8.78
N VAL A 160 5.58 -0.49 -9.39
CA VAL A 160 5.49 -0.64 -10.85
C VAL A 160 5.67 0.72 -11.51
N PHE A 161 5.09 1.76 -10.91
CA PHE A 161 5.24 3.13 -11.36
C PHE A 161 6.71 3.59 -11.27
N PHE A 162 7.37 3.36 -10.14
CA PHE A 162 8.80 3.61 -9.96
C PHE A 162 9.65 2.84 -10.97
N THR A 163 9.34 1.57 -11.15
CA THR A 163 10.09 0.71 -12.07
C THR A 163 10.00 1.23 -13.51
N ILE A 164 8.81 1.61 -13.99
CA ILE A 164 8.64 2.09 -15.37
C ILE A 164 9.16 3.51 -15.56
N ALA A 165 8.95 4.41 -14.61
CA ALA A 165 9.36 5.80 -14.71
C ALA A 165 10.88 5.98 -14.56
N VAL A 166 11.52 5.16 -13.75
CA VAL A 166 12.92 5.30 -13.35
C VAL A 166 13.85 4.33 -14.10
N LEU A 167 13.40 3.15 -14.51
CA LEU A 167 14.20 2.17 -15.25
C LEU A 167 14.78 2.66 -16.59
N PRO A 168 14.10 3.45 -17.41
CA PRO A 168 14.72 4.00 -18.64
C PRO A 168 15.94 4.86 -18.34
N VAL A 169 16.00 5.45 -17.13
CA VAL A 169 17.13 6.26 -16.65
C VAL A 169 18.29 5.38 -16.15
N PHE A 170 18.03 4.08 -15.80
CA PHE A 170 18.97 3.20 -15.11
C PHE A 170 19.03 1.80 -15.70
N THR A 171 19.77 1.61 -16.73
CA THR A 171 19.92 0.30 -17.39
C THR A 171 20.59 -0.78 -16.53
N SER A 172 21.30 -0.44 -15.45
CA SER A 172 22.03 -1.39 -14.61
C SER A 172 21.57 -1.51 -13.14
N GLY A 173 20.76 -0.57 -12.65
CA GLY A 173 20.36 -0.51 -11.22
C GLY A 173 18.90 -0.90 -10.93
N GLY A 174 18.02 -0.92 -11.92
CA GLY A 174 16.58 -1.14 -11.72
C GLY A 174 16.20 -2.52 -11.13
N VAL A 175 17.05 -3.53 -11.36
CA VAL A 175 16.87 -4.86 -10.74
C VAL A 175 16.99 -4.80 -9.21
N GLN A 176 17.83 -3.91 -8.70
CA GLN A 176 18.07 -3.79 -7.25
C GLN A 176 16.96 -3.02 -6.54
N LEU A 177 16.36 -2.01 -7.20
CA LEU A 177 15.18 -1.31 -6.70
C LEU A 177 13.97 -2.22 -6.58
N PHE A 178 13.70 -3.02 -7.60
CA PHE A 178 12.62 -3.99 -7.58
C PHE A 178 12.81 -5.06 -6.49
N SER A 179 14.07 -5.49 -6.25
CA SER A 179 14.39 -6.43 -5.18
C SER A 179 14.25 -5.82 -3.78
N ALA A 180 14.44 -4.51 -3.61
CA ALA A 180 14.31 -3.84 -2.32
C ALA A 180 12.85 -3.72 -1.87
N GLU A 181 11.91 -3.62 -2.82
CA GLU A 181 10.49 -3.44 -2.55
C GLU A 181 9.66 -4.74 -2.74
N SER A 182 10.13 -5.67 -3.57
CA SER A 182 9.48 -6.97 -3.76
C SER A 182 10.10 -8.04 -2.86
N THR A 183 9.86 -7.96 -1.56
CA THR A 183 10.28 -8.99 -0.58
C THR A 183 9.45 -10.28 -0.65
N GLY A 184 8.79 -10.54 -1.79
CA GLY A 184 8.05 -11.77 -2.03
C GLY A 184 8.93 -13.01 -2.04
N VAL A 185 8.49 -14.04 -1.34
CA VAL A 185 9.15 -15.36 -1.18
C VAL A 185 9.33 -16.13 -2.51
N THR A 186 8.64 -15.70 -3.56
CA THR A 186 8.68 -16.35 -4.88
C THR A 186 9.25 -15.43 -5.94
N HIS A 187 10.53 -15.63 -6.29
CA HIS A 187 11.05 -15.18 -7.56
C HIS A 187 10.46 -16.04 -8.68
N ASP A 188 9.32 -15.65 -9.24
CA ASP A 188 8.82 -16.29 -10.44
C ASP A 188 9.66 -15.78 -11.63
N ARG A 189 10.71 -16.54 -11.97
CA ARG A 189 11.69 -16.26 -13.03
C ARG A 189 11.12 -16.38 -14.44
N THR A 190 9.83 -16.17 -14.63
CA THR A 190 9.17 -16.41 -15.91
C THR A 190 9.47 -15.38 -17.01
N HIS A 191 10.08 -14.22 -16.68
CA HIS A 191 10.53 -13.25 -17.68
C HIS A 191 11.86 -12.57 -17.33
N PRO A 192 12.85 -12.63 -18.24
CA PRO A 192 14.17 -12.05 -18.01
C PRO A 192 14.22 -10.51 -18.06
N LYS A 193 13.10 -9.83 -18.39
CA LYS A 193 13.05 -8.38 -18.51
C LYS A 193 12.00 -7.79 -17.57
N ILE A 194 12.46 -7.15 -16.49
CA ILE A 194 11.61 -6.44 -15.50
C ILE A 194 10.63 -5.49 -16.18
N ASN A 195 11.04 -4.78 -17.24
CA ASN A 195 10.18 -3.89 -18.02
C ASN A 195 8.96 -4.57 -18.62
N VAL A 196 9.08 -5.85 -19.03
CA VAL A 196 7.96 -6.61 -19.59
C VAL A 196 6.98 -6.96 -18.48
N MET A 197 7.48 -7.41 -17.31
CA MET A 197 6.65 -7.73 -16.17
C MET A 197 5.91 -6.49 -15.65
N ALA A 198 6.62 -5.37 -15.52
CA ALA A 198 6.02 -4.09 -15.10
C ALA A 198 4.89 -3.64 -16.04
N LYS A 199 5.09 -3.70 -17.37
CA LYS A 199 4.03 -3.37 -18.35
C LYS A 199 2.79 -4.26 -18.18
N TRP A 200 2.99 -5.56 -17.94
CA TRP A 200 1.87 -6.48 -17.74
C TRP A 200 1.10 -6.21 -16.43
N LEU A 201 1.81 -5.90 -15.34
CA LEU A 201 1.17 -5.53 -14.08
C LEU A 201 0.32 -4.25 -14.26
N TRP A 202 0.85 -3.25 -14.98
CA TRP A 202 0.10 -2.06 -15.38
C TRP A 202 -1.15 -2.40 -16.18
N THR A 203 -1.02 -3.28 -17.17
CA THR A 203 -2.16 -3.67 -18.01
C THR A 203 -3.27 -4.32 -17.20
N VAL A 204 -2.93 -5.25 -16.29
CA VAL A 204 -3.91 -5.89 -15.40
C VAL A 204 -4.58 -4.86 -14.50
N TYR A 205 -3.81 -3.96 -13.93
CA TYR A 205 -4.32 -2.90 -13.06
C TYR A 205 -5.31 -1.97 -13.78
N LEU A 206 -4.97 -1.53 -14.99
CA LEU A 206 -5.85 -0.73 -15.82
C LEU A 206 -7.13 -1.47 -16.22
N ILE A 207 -7.02 -2.76 -16.58
CA ILE A 207 -8.19 -3.58 -16.91
C ILE A 207 -9.12 -3.69 -15.71
N LEU A 208 -8.61 -3.98 -14.52
CA LEU A 208 -9.43 -4.04 -13.31
C LEU A 208 -10.11 -2.70 -13.02
N THR A 209 -9.36 -1.59 -13.07
CA THR A 209 -9.92 -0.25 -12.85
C THR A 209 -11.04 0.06 -13.84
N LEU A 210 -10.82 -0.17 -15.14
CA LEU A 210 -11.82 0.11 -16.17
C LEU A 210 -13.05 -0.79 -16.06
N ALA A 211 -12.85 -2.08 -15.79
CA ALA A 211 -13.95 -3.03 -15.64
C ALA A 211 -14.83 -2.66 -14.44
N GLU A 212 -14.23 -2.31 -13.32
CA GLU A 212 -14.95 -1.86 -12.13
C GLU A 212 -15.70 -0.55 -12.39
N THR A 213 -15.04 0.45 -13.02
CA THR A 213 -15.69 1.72 -13.38
C THR A 213 -16.97 1.48 -14.19
N ILE A 214 -16.91 0.62 -15.22
CA ILE A 214 -18.08 0.29 -16.06
C ILE A 214 -19.17 -0.35 -15.23
N LEU A 215 -18.85 -1.31 -14.36
CA LEU A 215 -19.85 -2.00 -13.53
C LEU A 215 -20.47 -1.07 -12.49
N LEU A 216 -19.71 -0.15 -11.89
CA LEU A 216 -20.23 0.84 -10.96
C LEU A 216 -21.15 1.84 -11.65
N MET A 217 -20.84 2.26 -12.88
CA MET A 217 -21.74 3.08 -13.69
C MET A 217 -23.06 2.35 -14.02
N LEU A 218 -23.00 1.06 -14.35
CA LEU A 218 -24.18 0.23 -14.56
C LEU A 218 -24.99 0.07 -13.26
N GLY A 219 -24.33 0.16 -12.10
CA GLY A 219 -24.97 0.20 -10.78
C GLY A 219 -25.64 1.54 -10.42
N GLY A 220 -25.49 2.57 -11.27
CA GLY A 220 -26.11 3.89 -11.09
C GLY A 220 -25.18 4.96 -10.49
N MET A 221 -23.87 4.71 -10.34
CA MET A 221 -22.92 5.74 -9.97
C MET A 221 -22.66 6.74 -11.10
N SER A 222 -22.38 8.00 -10.77
CA SER A 222 -21.87 8.96 -11.73
C SER A 222 -20.53 8.52 -12.29
N LEU A 223 -20.15 8.97 -13.49
CA LEU A 223 -18.83 8.66 -14.06
C LEU A 223 -17.70 9.10 -13.12
N PHE A 224 -17.83 10.27 -12.52
CA PHE A 224 -16.85 10.81 -11.59
C PHE A 224 -16.67 9.91 -10.36
N ASP A 225 -17.77 9.57 -9.69
CA ASP A 225 -17.74 8.70 -8.52
C ASP A 225 -17.23 7.31 -8.88
N ALA A 226 -17.68 6.72 -10.00
CA ALA A 226 -17.26 5.40 -10.44
C ALA A 226 -15.75 5.33 -10.70
N VAL A 227 -15.16 6.37 -11.33
CA VAL A 227 -13.70 6.46 -11.55
C VAL A 227 -12.95 6.59 -10.23
N CYS A 228 -13.38 7.51 -9.34
CA CYS A 228 -12.74 7.73 -8.05
C CYS A 228 -12.80 6.48 -7.17
N GLN A 229 -13.96 5.81 -7.11
CA GLN A 229 -14.13 4.57 -6.34
C GLN A 229 -13.28 3.42 -6.90
N SER A 230 -13.26 3.25 -8.23
CA SER A 230 -12.43 2.22 -8.89
C SER A 230 -10.94 2.46 -8.67
N PHE A 231 -10.49 3.73 -8.63
CA PHE A 231 -9.11 4.07 -8.29
C PHE A 231 -8.77 3.59 -6.88
N ALA A 232 -9.63 3.89 -5.90
CA ALA A 232 -9.44 3.52 -4.53
C ALA A 232 -9.56 2.00 -4.30
N THR A 233 -10.51 1.31 -4.96
CA THR A 233 -10.68 -0.15 -4.86
C THR A 233 -9.49 -0.91 -5.42
N THR A 234 -9.09 -0.60 -6.66
CA THR A 234 -7.99 -1.32 -7.32
C THR A 234 -6.66 -1.07 -6.61
N ALA A 235 -6.49 0.12 -6.04
CA ALA A 235 -5.34 0.47 -5.21
C ALA A 235 -5.40 -0.17 -3.81
N THR A 236 -6.56 -0.72 -3.42
CA THR A 236 -6.86 -1.14 -2.03
C THR A 236 -6.62 0.00 -1.03
N GLY A 237 -7.18 1.19 -1.31
CA GLY A 237 -6.91 2.40 -0.53
C GLY A 237 -8.09 2.98 0.25
N GLY A 238 -9.33 2.80 -0.24
CA GLY A 238 -10.57 3.09 0.49
C GLY A 238 -11.03 4.54 0.59
N TYR A 239 -10.36 5.49 -0.04
CA TYR A 239 -10.91 6.84 -0.12
C TYR A 239 -12.18 6.87 -0.95
N SER A 240 -13.20 7.54 -0.43
CA SER A 240 -14.48 7.75 -1.09
C SER A 240 -14.70 9.22 -1.41
N THR A 241 -15.55 9.49 -2.40
CA THR A 241 -16.10 10.80 -2.71
C THR A 241 -17.27 11.17 -1.77
N LYS A 242 -17.73 10.21 -0.96
CA LYS A 242 -18.85 10.36 -0.03
C LYS A 242 -18.44 10.04 1.40
N GLN A 243 -18.94 10.83 2.37
CA GLN A 243 -18.66 10.62 3.79
C GLN A 243 -19.13 9.25 4.27
N ALA A 244 -20.29 8.80 3.80
CA ALA A 244 -20.83 7.49 4.12
C ALA A 244 -20.16 6.33 3.36
N SER A 245 -19.05 6.58 2.63
CA SER A 245 -18.35 5.57 1.84
C SER A 245 -19.29 4.85 0.86
N ILE A 246 -19.16 3.54 0.68
CA ILE A 246 -20.01 2.76 -0.25
C ILE A 246 -21.46 2.65 0.21
N SER A 247 -21.74 2.79 1.50
CA SER A 247 -23.12 2.77 2.02
C SER A 247 -23.99 3.90 1.46
N TYR A 248 -23.41 5.01 0.97
CA TYR A 248 -24.14 6.12 0.35
C TYR A 248 -25.09 5.68 -0.76
N TRP A 249 -24.67 4.73 -1.61
CA TRP A 249 -25.47 4.28 -2.75
C TRP A 249 -26.56 3.28 -2.36
N ASN A 250 -26.51 2.70 -1.17
CA ASN A 250 -27.50 1.74 -0.64
C ASN A 250 -27.94 0.70 -1.70
N SER A 251 -27.00 0.15 -2.45
CA SER A 251 -27.22 -0.79 -3.54
C SER A 251 -26.47 -2.10 -3.30
N PRO A 252 -27.16 -3.22 -3.09
CA PRO A 252 -26.53 -4.53 -2.96
C PRO A 252 -25.62 -4.88 -4.15
N PHE A 253 -26.02 -4.46 -5.36
CA PHE A 253 -25.21 -4.69 -6.57
C PHE A 253 -23.84 -3.99 -6.47
N ILE A 254 -23.82 -2.71 -6.07
CA ILE A 254 -22.58 -1.94 -5.90
C ILE A 254 -21.72 -2.56 -4.80
N GLU A 255 -22.31 -2.94 -3.67
CA GLU A 255 -21.58 -3.57 -2.56
C GLU A 255 -20.91 -4.87 -3.00
N TYR A 256 -21.61 -5.76 -3.73
CA TYR A 256 -21.02 -6.99 -4.24
C TYR A 256 -19.94 -6.73 -5.29
N VAL A 257 -20.14 -5.79 -6.22
CA VAL A 257 -19.13 -5.41 -7.22
C VAL A 257 -17.86 -4.96 -6.53
N VAL A 258 -17.94 -3.99 -5.61
CA VAL A 258 -16.79 -3.47 -4.88
C VAL A 258 -16.12 -4.58 -4.07
N ALA A 259 -16.87 -5.42 -3.36
CA ALA A 259 -16.32 -6.54 -2.58
C ALA A 259 -15.53 -7.52 -3.48
N ILE A 260 -16.05 -7.87 -4.65
CA ILE A 260 -15.37 -8.74 -5.61
C ILE A 260 -14.08 -8.09 -6.13
N PHE A 261 -14.12 -6.81 -6.50
CA PHE A 261 -12.94 -6.11 -7.02
C PHE A 261 -11.89 -5.87 -5.93
N MET A 262 -12.28 -5.63 -4.67
CA MET A 262 -11.36 -5.63 -3.55
C MET A 262 -10.63 -6.98 -3.43
N LEU A 263 -11.38 -8.09 -3.45
CA LEU A 263 -10.78 -9.43 -3.40
C LEU A 263 -9.86 -9.70 -4.59
N LEU A 264 -10.24 -9.31 -5.81
CA LEU A 264 -9.40 -9.43 -7.00
C LEU A 264 -8.11 -8.61 -6.87
N SER A 265 -8.19 -7.38 -6.35
CA SER A 265 -7.03 -6.51 -6.09
C SER A 265 -6.11 -7.06 -5.00
N GLY A 266 -6.67 -7.84 -4.06
CA GLY A 266 -5.94 -8.58 -3.02
C GLY A 266 -5.23 -9.85 -3.53
N VAL A 267 -5.46 -10.29 -4.76
CA VAL A 267 -4.79 -11.45 -5.37
C VAL A 267 -3.47 -11.04 -6.01
N ASN A 268 -2.50 -11.95 -6.04
CA ASN A 268 -1.24 -11.73 -6.74
C ASN A 268 -1.46 -11.45 -8.24
N PHE A 269 -1.07 -10.27 -8.69
CA PHE A 269 -1.25 -9.86 -10.11
C PHE A 269 -0.51 -10.75 -11.11
N ALA A 270 0.56 -11.44 -10.72
CA ALA A 270 1.23 -12.41 -11.59
C ALA A 270 0.33 -13.61 -11.94
N LEU A 271 -0.62 -13.96 -11.07
CA LEU A 271 -1.59 -15.03 -11.34
C LEU A 271 -2.58 -14.66 -12.44
N PHE A 272 -2.97 -13.38 -12.54
CA PHE A 272 -3.82 -12.91 -13.66
C PHE A 272 -3.14 -13.06 -15.01
N LEU A 273 -1.81 -12.86 -15.07
CA LEU A 273 -1.04 -13.12 -16.28
C LEU A 273 -1.10 -14.59 -16.72
N MET A 274 -1.08 -15.51 -15.75
CA MET A 274 -1.21 -16.93 -16.05
C MET A 274 -2.62 -17.25 -16.57
N CYS A 275 -3.65 -16.59 -16.05
CA CYS A 275 -5.02 -16.71 -16.57
C CYS A 275 -5.15 -16.21 -18.01
N LEU A 276 -4.62 -15.03 -18.32
CA LEU A 276 -4.62 -14.47 -19.67
C LEU A 276 -3.90 -15.36 -20.68
N ARG A 277 -2.95 -16.20 -20.22
CA ARG A 277 -2.25 -17.20 -21.03
C ARG A 277 -2.94 -18.56 -21.05
N GLY A 278 -4.18 -18.66 -20.63
CA GLY A 278 -4.98 -19.90 -20.64
C GLY A 278 -4.62 -20.92 -19.54
N LYS A 279 -3.79 -20.56 -18.56
CA LYS A 279 -3.34 -21.47 -17.49
C LYS A 279 -4.18 -21.33 -16.20
N VAL A 280 -5.51 -21.28 -16.33
CA VAL A 280 -6.44 -21.08 -15.19
C VAL A 280 -6.28 -22.16 -14.11
N SER A 281 -5.95 -23.40 -14.49
CA SER A 281 -5.73 -24.48 -13.52
C SER A 281 -4.58 -24.21 -12.52
N ARG A 282 -3.60 -23.38 -12.90
CA ARG A 282 -2.52 -22.97 -11.98
C ARG A 282 -3.00 -21.98 -10.92
N LEU A 283 -3.89 -21.05 -11.30
CA LEU A 283 -4.54 -20.13 -10.35
C LEU A 283 -5.27 -20.92 -9.27
N LEU A 284 -6.14 -21.84 -9.63
CA LEU A 284 -6.94 -22.63 -8.68
C LEU A 284 -6.10 -23.58 -7.80
N ARG A 285 -4.87 -23.91 -8.22
CA ARG A 285 -3.95 -24.76 -7.45
C ARG A 285 -2.98 -23.98 -6.58
N ASP A 286 -2.94 -22.67 -6.71
CA ASP A 286 -2.06 -21.84 -5.89
C ASP A 286 -2.47 -21.91 -4.43
N GLU A 287 -1.50 -22.21 -3.56
CA GLU A 287 -1.76 -22.46 -2.15
C GLU A 287 -1.96 -21.17 -1.36
N GLU A 288 -1.31 -20.07 -1.77
CA GLU A 288 -1.52 -18.76 -1.15
C GLU A 288 -2.93 -18.25 -1.43
N LEU A 289 -3.38 -18.35 -2.71
CA LEU A 289 -4.74 -17.94 -3.09
C LEU A 289 -5.80 -18.75 -2.33
N ARG A 290 -5.62 -20.08 -2.22
CA ARG A 290 -6.56 -20.92 -1.46
C ARG A 290 -6.57 -20.59 0.03
N TRP A 291 -5.42 -20.27 0.61
CA TRP A 291 -5.32 -19.80 1.99
C TRP A 291 -6.05 -18.48 2.18
N PHE A 292 -5.82 -17.51 1.28
CA PHE A 292 -6.48 -16.20 1.28
C PHE A 292 -8.01 -16.34 1.17
N LEU A 293 -8.51 -17.04 0.15
CA LEU A 293 -9.96 -17.22 -0.03
C LEU A 293 -10.58 -18.05 1.11
N GLY A 294 -9.86 -19.02 1.63
CA GLY A 294 -10.28 -19.82 2.79
C GLY A 294 -10.42 -18.97 4.06
N SER A 295 -9.46 -18.08 4.33
CA SER A 295 -9.55 -17.16 5.48
C SER A 295 -10.68 -16.15 5.32
N VAL A 296 -10.88 -15.58 4.12
CA VAL A 296 -12.04 -14.73 3.83
C VAL A 296 -13.35 -15.47 4.08
N ALA A 297 -13.50 -16.70 3.57
CA ALA A 297 -14.71 -17.48 3.75
C ALA A 297 -15.00 -17.81 5.24
N ILE A 298 -13.98 -18.22 5.99
CA ILE A 298 -14.12 -18.55 7.43
C ILE A 298 -14.52 -17.30 8.21
N LEU A 299 -13.82 -16.17 8.02
CA LEU A 299 -14.11 -14.94 8.73
C LEU A 299 -15.51 -14.40 8.39
N THR A 300 -15.88 -14.41 7.10
CA THR A 300 -17.22 -14.02 6.65
C THR A 300 -18.30 -14.88 7.30
N PHE A 301 -18.11 -16.21 7.32
CA PHE A 301 -19.06 -17.11 7.93
C PHE A 301 -19.24 -16.83 9.44
N LEU A 302 -18.13 -16.68 10.19
CA LEU A 302 -18.17 -16.41 11.63
C LEU A 302 -18.86 -15.07 11.96
N ILE A 303 -18.57 -14.01 11.19
CA ILE A 303 -19.18 -12.70 11.38
C ILE A 303 -20.65 -12.74 10.99
N THR A 304 -21.01 -13.36 9.84
CA THR A 304 -22.42 -13.54 9.44
C THR A 304 -23.22 -14.22 10.54
N PHE A 305 -22.68 -15.31 11.09
CA PHE A 305 -23.33 -16.04 12.19
C PHE A 305 -23.54 -15.14 13.42
N ALA A 306 -22.51 -14.38 13.82
CA ALA A 306 -22.62 -13.45 14.93
C ALA A 306 -23.69 -12.36 14.68
N LEU A 307 -23.77 -11.78 13.48
CA LEU A 307 -24.76 -10.75 13.13
C LEU A 307 -26.20 -11.28 13.13
N VAL A 308 -26.42 -12.48 12.59
CA VAL A 308 -27.76 -13.08 12.58
C VAL A 308 -28.23 -13.38 14.01
N PHE A 309 -27.39 -13.99 14.85
CA PHE A 309 -27.82 -14.46 16.17
C PHE A 309 -27.76 -13.39 17.26
N GLN A 310 -26.90 -12.38 17.16
CA GLN A 310 -26.76 -11.33 18.19
C GLN A 310 -27.39 -10.00 17.79
N ASN A 311 -27.26 -9.60 16.50
CA ASN A 311 -27.85 -8.35 16.00
C ASN A 311 -29.17 -8.53 15.26
N HIS A 312 -29.65 -9.78 15.11
CA HIS A 312 -30.91 -10.11 14.44
C HIS A 312 -31.03 -9.62 13.00
N TYR A 313 -29.90 -9.57 12.27
CA TYR A 313 -29.91 -9.26 10.83
C TYR A 313 -30.51 -10.45 10.06
N ASP A 314 -31.20 -10.18 8.95
CA ASP A 314 -31.55 -11.20 7.98
C ASP A 314 -30.31 -11.81 7.33
N TRP A 315 -30.39 -13.05 6.87
CA TRP A 315 -29.25 -13.83 6.39
C TRP A 315 -28.54 -13.16 5.19
N GLU A 316 -29.29 -12.56 4.26
CA GLU A 316 -28.69 -11.88 3.08
C GLU A 316 -27.90 -10.66 3.50
N THR A 317 -28.51 -9.78 4.27
CA THR A 317 -27.87 -8.55 4.76
C THR A 317 -26.67 -8.86 5.65
N ALA A 318 -26.77 -9.83 6.55
CA ALA A 318 -25.67 -10.26 7.40
C ALA A 318 -24.50 -10.80 6.56
N PHE A 319 -24.79 -11.65 5.56
CA PHE A 319 -23.75 -12.21 4.68
C PHE A 319 -23.08 -11.12 3.83
N ARG A 320 -23.85 -10.23 3.19
CA ARG A 320 -23.35 -9.17 2.32
C ARG A 320 -22.47 -8.19 3.09
N LYS A 321 -22.94 -7.70 4.24
CA LYS A 321 -22.17 -6.78 5.10
C LYS A 321 -20.93 -7.44 5.68
N SER A 322 -21.01 -8.71 6.11
CA SER A 322 -19.87 -9.47 6.60
C SER A 322 -18.82 -9.69 5.51
N LEU A 323 -19.25 -10.14 4.32
CA LEU A 323 -18.35 -10.34 3.18
C LEU A 323 -17.65 -9.05 2.80
N PHE A 324 -18.39 -7.94 2.74
CA PHE A 324 -17.83 -6.63 2.43
C PHE A 324 -16.80 -6.20 3.46
N GLN A 325 -17.11 -6.26 4.77
CA GLN A 325 -16.21 -5.82 5.83
C GLN A 325 -14.99 -6.75 5.98
N VAL A 326 -15.14 -8.04 5.74
CA VAL A 326 -14.00 -8.98 5.70
C VAL A 326 -13.14 -8.71 4.47
N ALA A 327 -13.74 -8.52 3.29
CA ALA A 327 -13.00 -8.20 2.07
C ALA A 327 -12.21 -6.89 2.25
N THR A 328 -12.84 -5.83 2.76
CA THR A 328 -12.19 -4.53 2.96
C THR A 328 -11.06 -4.60 3.98
N ALA A 329 -11.25 -5.29 5.11
CA ALA A 329 -10.24 -5.44 6.16
C ALA A 329 -9.07 -6.33 5.70
N HIS A 330 -9.37 -7.46 5.05
CA HIS A 330 -8.36 -8.44 4.65
C HIS A 330 -7.54 -8.00 3.43
N THR A 331 -8.15 -7.24 2.52
CA THR A 331 -7.42 -6.62 1.40
C THR A 331 -6.80 -5.29 1.74
N SER A 332 -6.97 -4.81 2.98
CA SER A 332 -6.54 -3.50 3.43
C SER A 332 -7.10 -2.35 2.55
N CYS A 333 -8.34 -2.46 2.07
CA CYS A 333 -8.94 -1.43 1.25
C CYS A 333 -9.49 -0.27 2.08
N GLY A 334 -10.30 -0.55 3.12
CA GLY A 334 -10.79 0.47 4.04
C GLY A 334 -12.18 1.04 3.74
N PHE A 335 -12.87 0.62 2.70
CA PHE A 335 -14.27 1.02 2.47
C PHE A 335 -15.22 0.48 3.54
N ALA A 336 -16.33 1.18 3.73
CA ALA A 336 -17.36 0.80 4.69
C ALA A 336 -18.75 0.75 4.05
N THR A 337 -19.54 -0.24 4.46
CA THR A 337 -20.98 -0.34 4.16
C THR A 337 -21.83 -0.35 5.44
N ASP A 338 -21.19 -0.43 6.59
CA ASP A 338 -21.83 -0.43 7.90
C ASP A 338 -20.86 0.03 8.98
N ASP A 339 -21.37 0.51 10.12
CA ASP A 339 -20.54 0.82 11.28
C ASP A 339 -20.36 -0.45 12.15
N TYR A 340 -19.23 -1.11 11.99
CA TYR A 340 -18.92 -2.31 12.78
C TYR A 340 -18.66 -2.03 14.27
N ASN A 341 -18.58 -0.76 14.70
CA ASN A 341 -18.58 -0.43 16.13
C ASN A 341 -19.89 -0.85 16.82
N LEU A 342 -20.99 -0.93 16.05
CA LEU A 342 -22.31 -1.40 16.51
C LEU A 342 -22.43 -2.93 16.49
N TRP A 343 -21.42 -3.63 15.98
CA TRP A 343 -21.40 -5.07 15.90
C TRP A 343 -20.89 -5.70 17.21
N PRO A 344 -21.16 -6.99 17.45
CA PRO A 344 -20.64 -7.67 18.65
C PRO A 344 -19.13 -7.57 18.77
N ALA A 345 -18.59 -7.35 19.96
CA ALA A 345 -17.14 -7.17 20.19
C ALA A 345 -16.27 -8.32 19.66
N PHE A 346 -16.82 -9.54 19.60
CA PHE A 346 -16.16 -10.69 18.98
C PHE A 346 -15.79 -10.43 17.51
N THR A 347 -16.66 -9.74 16.76
CA THR A 347 -16.42 -9.43 15.35
C THR A 347 -15.28 -8.43 15.16
N TRP A 348 -15.04 -7.52 16.12
CA TRP A 348 -13.90 -6.59 16.10
C TRP A 348 -12.58 -7.33 16.11
N LEU A 349 -12.48 -8.38 16.98
CA LEU A 349 -11.29 -9.23 17.01
C LEU A 349 -11.04 -9.90 15.65
N LEU A 350 -12.10 -10.41 15.01
CA LEU A 350 -11.99 -11.06 13.71
C LEU A 350 -11.56 -10.07 12.61
N LEU A 351 -12.10 -8.84 12.64
CA LEU A 351 -11.70 -7.78 11.71
C LEU A 351 -10.25 -7.33 11.95
N LEU A 352 -9.79 -7.19 13.20
CA LEU A 352 -8.40 -6.89 13.50
C LEU A 352 -7.45 -7.98 12.98
N ILE A 353 -7.83 -9.26 13.11
CA ILE A 353 -7.06 -10.38 12.52
C ILE A 353 -7.03 -10.27 10.99
N ALA A 354 -8.14 -9.90 10.36
CA ALA A 354 -8.19 -9.68 8.92
C ALA A 354 -7.26 -8.52 8.49
N MET A 355 -7.29 -7.38 9.20
CA MET A 355 -6.44 -6.22 8.95
C MET A 355 -4.94 -6.56 9.06
N LEU A 356 -4.55 -7.37 10.05
CA LEU A 356 -3.17 -7.83 10.20
C LEU A 356 -2.75 -8.79 9.09
N SER A 357 -3.65 -9.64 8.63
CA SER A 357 -3.33 -10.70 7.66
C SER A 357 -2.91 -10.16 6.30
N GLY A 358 -3.62 -9.16 5.78
CA GLY A 358 -3.37 -8.59 4.47
C GLY A 358 -3.72 -9.53 3.31
N GLY A 359 -3.55 -9.08 2.06
CA GLY A 359 -3.80 -9.89 0.86
C GLY A 359 -2.63 -10.81 0.47
N CYS A 360 -2.64 -11.29 -0.77
CA CYS A 360 -1.57 -12.12 -1.33
C CYS A 360 -0.30 -11.29 -1.61
N THR A 361 0.84 -11.96 -1.58
CA THR A 361 2.11 -11.37 -2.02
C THR A 361 2.03 -10.97 -3.50
N GLY A 362 2.48 -9.76 -3.84
CA GLY A 362 2.38 -9.24 -5.21
C GLY A 362 0.99 -8.70 -5.57
N SER A 363 0.15 -8.39 -4.58
CA SER A 363 -1.07 -7.57 -4.69
C SER A 363 -0.80 -6.14 -4.20
N THR A 364 -1.77 -5.25 -4.40
CA THR A 364 -1.73 -3.86 -3.90
C THR A 364 -1.96 -3.75 -2.40
N SER A 365 -2.49 -4.78 -1.73
CA SER A 365 -2.86 -4.73 -0.32
C SER A 365 -1.66 -4.58 0.63
N GLY A 366 -1.89 -4.02 1.81
CA GLY A 366 -0.93 -3.95 2.92
C GLY A 366 -0.89 -5.21 3.80
N GLY A 367 -0.54 -5.04 5.07
CA GLY A 367 -0.50 -6.10 6.07
C GLY A 367 0.68 -7.07 5.96
N ILE A 368 0.66 -8.14 6.74
CA ILE A 368 1.74 -9.14 6.85
C ILE A 368 1.91 -9.96 5.57
N LYS A 369 0.88 -10.10 4.77
CA LYS A 369 0.75 -10.92 3.56
C LYS A 369 0.52 -12.41 3.86
N ASN A 370 -0.46 -12.99 3.13
CA ASN A 370 -0.88 -14.37 3.33
C ASN A 370 0.22 -15.41 3.13
N MET A 371 1.16 -15.18 2.22
CA MET A 371 2.31 -16.08 2.02
C MET A 371 3.15 -16.24 3.29
N ARG A 372 3.40 -15.14 4.01
CA ARG A 372 4.17 -15.19 5.25
C ARG A 372 3.42 -15.95 6.34
N LEU A 373 2.11 -15.71 6.47
CA LEU A 373 1.27 -16.46 7.42
C LEU A 373 1.21 -17.95 7.09
N LEU A 374 1.12 -18.32 5.82
CA LEU A 374 1.17 -19.71 5.38
C LEU A 374 2.50 -20.39 5.73
N ILE A 375 3.62 -19.69 5.54
CA ILE A 375 4.96 -20.19 5.90
C ILE A 375 5.06 -20.40 7.41
N ILE A 376 4.61 -19.42 8.21
CA ILE A 376 4.62 -19.49 9.67
C ILE A 376 3.76 -20.66 10.14
N ALA A 377 2.53 -20.80 9.65
CA ALA A 377 1.64 -21.90 10.02
C ALA A 377 2.25 -23.29 9.72
N ARG A 378 2.92 -23.41 8.56
CA ARG A 378 3.63 -24.66 8.19
C ARG A 378 4.88 -24.90 9.02
N SER A 379 5.61 -23.83 9.36
CA SER A 379 6.77 -23.92 10.24
C SER A 379 6.37 -24.42 11.61
N ILE A 380 5.31 -23.84 12.21
CA ILE A 380 4.76 -24.30 13.50
C ILE A 380 4.32 -25.77 13.41
N ARG A 381 3.61 -26.15 12.36
CA ARG A 381 3.19 -27.56 12.18
C ARG A 381 4.40 -28.49 12.06
N ASN A 382 5.46 -28.08 11.36
CA ASN A 382 6.67 -28.88 11.22
C ASN A 382 7.41 -29.00 12.56
N GLU A 383 7.41 -27.95 13.39
CA GLU A 383 8.01 -27.97 14.72
C GLU A 383 7.35 -29.01 15.62
N PHE A 384 6.00 -29.06 15.66
CA PHE A 384 5.29 -30.12 16.37
C PHE A 384 5.69 -31.55 15.90
N LYS A 385 5.90 -31.72 14.59
CA LYS A 385 6.34 -33.01 14.06
C LYS A 385 7.79 -33.31 14.42
N HIS A 386 8.65 -32.27 14.46
CA HIS A 386 10.04 -32.41 14.84
C HIS A 386 10.21 -32.81 16.30
N LEU A 387 9.35 -32.27 17.19
CA LEU A 387 9.30 -32.68 18.59
C LEU A 387 8.94 -34.17 18.74
N LEU A 388 8.10 -34.72 17.87
CA LEU A 388 7.73 -36.14 17.86
C LEU A 388 8.81 -37.01 17.18
N HIS A 389 9.49 -36.46 16.18
CA HIS A 389 10.49 -37.16 15.38
C HIS A 389 11.74 -36.32 15.21
N PRO A 390 12.63 -36.20 16.21
CA PRO A 390 13.75 -35.26 16.24
C PRO A 390 14.75 -35.39 15.05
N ASN A 391 14.88 -36.58 14.49
CA ASN A 391 15.77 -36.84 13.37
C ASN A 391 15.15 -36.63 12.00
N ALA A 392 13.86 -36.21 11.93
CA ALA A 392 13.17 -36.01 10.66
C ALA A 392 13.56 -34.68 10.00
N VAL A 393 13.97 -34.71 8.74
CA VAL A 393 14.20 -33.52 7.93
C VAL A 393 12.86 -33.07 7.32
N LEU A 394 12.27 -32.00 7.89
CA LEU A 394 10.94 -31.52 7.55
C LEU A 394 11.02 -30.12 6.87
N PRO A 395 11.29 -30.03 5.54
CA PRO A 395 11.33 -28.75 4.89
C PRO A 395 9.93 -28.11 4.80
N VAL A 396 9.86 -26.80 5.01
CA VAL A 396 8.66 -26.03 4.69
C VAL A 396 8.49 -26.00 3.17
N ARG A 397 7.35 -26.38 2.66
CA ARG A 397 7.05 -26.39 1.21
C ARG A 397 5.86 -25.49 0.91
N VAL A 398 5.92 -24.74 -0.18
CA VAL A 398 4.81 -23.93 -0.73
C VAL A 398 4.74 -24.22 -2.22
N ASN A 399 3.54 -24.45 -2.74
CA ASN A 399 3.31 -24.84 -4.13
C ASN A 399 4.21 -26.03 -4.57
N LYS A 400 4.37 -27.01 -3.67
CA LYS A 400 5.25 -28.19 -3.83
C LYS A 400 6.77 -27.88 -3.89
N GLN A 401 7.17 -26.62 -3.75
CA GLN A 401 8.57 -26.21 -3.73
C GLN A 401 9.06 -26.05 -2.28
N SER A 402 10.28 -26.46 -1.99
CA SER A 402 10.89 -26.28 -0.69
C SER A 402 11.31 -24.83 -0.50
N VAL A 403 10.92 -24.22 0.61
CA VAL A 403 11.35 -22.87 1.02
C VAL A 403 12.66 -23.01 1.77
N SER A 404 13.66 -22.17 1.43
CA SER A 404 14.97 -22.22 2.11
C SER A 404 14.83 -21.84 3.60
N PRO A 405 15.63 -22.47 4.49
CA PRO A 405 15.59 -22.15 5.92
C PRO A 405 15.87 -20.67 6.22
N SER A 406 16.70 -20.01 5.41
CA SER A 406 16.98 -18.58 5.56
C SER A 406 15.73 -17.72 5.32
N ILE A 407 14.91 -18.07 4.32
CA ILE A 407 13.64 -17.38 4.06
C ILE A 407 12.65 -17.61 5.21
N VAL A 408 12.54 -18.84 5.72
CA VAL A 408 11.68 -19.15 6.87
C VAL A 408 12.08 -18.33 8.10
N SER A 409 13.38 -18.24 8.38
CA SER A 409 13.91 -17.41 9.47
C SER A 409 13.63 -15.92 9.26
N THR A 410 13.82 -15.39 8.04
CA THR A 410 13.52 -13.98 7.71
C THR A 410 12.04 -13.67 7.90
N VAL A 411 11.13 -14.57 7.50
CA VAL A 411 9.69 -14.43 7.69
C VAL A 411 9.33 -14.43 9.18
N GLY A 412 9.95 -15.31 9.98
CA GLY A 412 9.76 -15.33 11.42
C GLY A 412 10.21 -14.02 12.09
N MET A 413 11.40 -13.52 11.71
CA MET A 413 11.91 -12.22 12.20
C MET A 413 11.00 -11.06 11.79
N PHE A 414 10.53 -11.03 10.53
CA PHE A 414 9.60 -10.01 10.05
C PHE A 414 8.33 -9.99 10.92
N PHE A 415 7.75 -11.16 11.19
CA PHE A 415 6.55 -11.26 12.02
C PHE A 415 6.78 -10.77 13.44
N ALA A 416 7.90 -11.15 14.06
CA ALA A 416 8.25 -10.68 15.39
C ALA A 416 8.43 -9.15 15.43
N PHE A 417 9.17 -8.59 14.47
CA PHE A 417 9.35 -7.13 14.36
C PHE A 417 8.03 -6.41 14.11
N TYR A 418 7.16 -6.95 13.28
CA TYR A 418 5.84 -6.38 13.02
C TYR A 418 5.03 -6.25 14.33
N LEU A 419 4.99 -7.31 15.13
CA LEU A 419 4.30 -7.28 16.43
C LEU A 419 4.95 -6.31 17.42
N ILE A 420 6.27 -6.23 17.47
CA ILE A 420 6.99 -5.27 18.31
C ILE A 420 6.60 -3.83 17.93
N ILE A 421 6.56 -3.50 16.64
CA ILE A 421 6.19 -2.16 16.17
C ILE A 421 4.72 -1.86 16.50
N VAL A 422 3.81 -2.83 16.36
CA VAL A 422 2.42 -2.66 16.78
C VAL A 422 2.34 -2.34 18.27
N ILE A 423 3.02 -3.11 19.12
CA ILE A 423 3.01 -2.91 20.57
C ILE A 423 3.62 -1.55 20.94
N LEU A 424 4.75 -1.18 20.33
CA LEU A 424 5.40 0.12 20.59
C LEU A 424 4.53 1.28 20.10
N GLY A 425 3.96 1.21 18.89
CA GLY A 425 3.05 2.23 18.38
C GLY A 425 1.82 2.40 19.28
N TRP A 426 1.23 1.28 19.71
CA TRP A 426 0.11 1.29 20.64
C TRP A 426 0.47 1.93 21.98
N ALA A 427 1.60 1.56 22.57
CA ALA A 427 2.07 2.17 23.82
C ALA A 427 2.30 3.68 23.69
N VAL A 428 2.87 4.14 22.56
CA VAL A 428 3.07 5.57 22.30
C VAL A 428 1.74 6.31 22.18
N LEU A 429 0.73 5.77 21.48
CA LEU A 429 -0.57 6.41 21.37
C LEU A 429 -1.30 6.48 22.72
N LEU A 430 -1.23 5.43 23.53
CA LEU A 430 -1.76 5.43 24.90
C LEU A 430 -1.06 6.52 25.76
N PHE A 431 0.25 6.66 25.64
CA PHE A 431 1.01 7.74 26.32
C PHE A 431 0.58 9.13 25.87
N LEU A 432 0.19 9.31 24.61
CA LEU A 432 -0.34 10.55 24.06
C LEU A 432 -1.82 10.81 24.44
N GLY A 433 -2.45 9.94 25.23
CA GLY A 433 -3.81 10.10 25.73
C GLY A 433 -4.91 9.62 24.79
N VAL A 434 -4.59 8.85 23.74
CA VAL A 434 -5.58 8.24 22.86
C VAL A 434 -6.24 7.06 23.59
N GLY A 435 -7.57 6.90 23.43
CA GLY A 435 -8.33 5.80 24.05
C GLY A 435 -7.80 4.41 23.68
N PHE A 436 -8.09 3.42 24.52
CA PHE A 436 -7.56 2.06 24.37
C PHE A 436 -7.95 1.40 23.04
N SER A 437 -9.24 1.43 22.68
CA SER A 437 -9.75 0.86 21.44
C SER A 437 -9.30 1.64 20.21
N GLU A 438 -9.30 2.98 20.30
CA GLU A 438 -8.84 3.87 19.24
C GLU A 438 -7.36 3.66 18.95
N SER A 439 -6.52 3.58 19.99
CA SER A 439 -5.08 3.44 19.82
C SER A 439 -4.67 2.12 19.19
N ILE A 440 -5.24 0.98 19.64
CA ILE A 440 -4.94 -0.32 19.01
C ILE A 440 -5.50 -0.42 17.59
N GLY A 441 -6.74 0.07 17.36
CA GLY A 441 -7.38 0.06 16.07
C GLY A 441 -6.62 0.90 15.04
N THR A 442 -6.23 2.15 15.40
CA THR A 442 -5.51 3.06 14.50
C THR A 442 -4.09 2.58 14.21
N VAL A 443 -3.38 2.00 15.18
CA VAL A 443 -2.02 1.45 14.96
C VAL A 443 -2.08 0.25 14.02
N ILE A 444 -2.97 -0.72 14.26
CA ILE A 444 -3.12 -1.90 13.37
C ILE A 444 -3.53 -1.45 11.97
N SER A 445 -4.48 -0.52 11.87
CA SER A 445 -4.94 0.04 10.61
C SER A 445 -3.81 0.77 9.87
N SER A 446 -3.01 1.58 10.56
CA SER A 446 -1.91 2.34 9.95
C SER A 446 -0.79 1.43 9.43
N ILE A 447 -0.32 0.48 10.23
CA ILE A 447 0.76 -0.43 9.81
C ILE A 447 0.26 -1.48 8.79
N GLY A 448 -1.03 -1.83 8.84
CA GLY A 448 -1.70 -2.68 7.86
C GLY A 448 -2.12 -1.94 6.59
N ASN A 449 -2.06 -0.60 6.58
CA ASN A 449 -2.55 0.28 5.53
C ASN A 449 -4.03 0.00 5.18
N VAL A 450 -4.92 -0.02 6.19
CA VAL A 450 -6.32 -0.44 6.05
C VAL A 450 -7.31 0.75 6.00
N GLY A 451 -7.09 1.78 6.83
CA GLY A 451 -7.91 3.00 6.91
C GLY A 451 -8.75 3.08 8.19
N PRO A 452 -9.89 2.42 8.29
CA PRO A 452 -10.71 2.49 9.50
C PRO A 452 -10.03 1.84 10.71
N GLY A 453 -10.20 2.45 11.89
CA GLY A 453 -9.79 1.94 13.20
C GLY A 453 -10.97 1.40 14.00
N LEU A 454 -10.93 1.57 15.32
CA LEU A 454 -12.01 1.22 16.24
C LEU A 454 -12.46 2.48 17.02
N GLY A 455 -13.62 2.40 17.64
CA GLY A 455 -14.17 3.48 18.45
C GLY A 455 -14.42 4.75 17.66
N SER A 456 -13.97 5.91 18.17
CA SER A 456 -14.11 7.21 17.52
C SER A 456 -13.26 7.38 16.24
N CYS A 457 -12.44 6.39 15.90
CA CYS A 457 -11.67 6.31 14.65
C CYS A 457 -12.19 5.20 13.73
N GLY A 458 -13.41 4.72 13.95
CA GLY A 458 -14.06 3.66 13.18
C GLY A 458 -14.49 4.09 11.79
N PRO A 459 -15.25 3.23 11.06
CA PRO A 459 -15.55 3.44 9.64
C PRO A 459 -16.48 4.62 9.36
N ALA A 460 -17.26 5.05 10.35
CA ALA A 460 -18.16 6.20 10.23
C ALA A 460 -17.54 7.53 10.67
N TYR A 461 -16.31 7.53 11.14
CA TYR A 461 -15.66 8.68 11.78
C TYR A 461 -14.33 9.05 11.11
N SER A 462 -13.95 10.33 11.26
CA SER A 462 -12.64 10.82 10.85
C SER A 462 -11.62 10.68 11.99
N TRP A 463 -10.32 10.78 11.65
CA TRP A 463 -9.24 10.80 12.63
C TRP A 463 -8.84 12.24 13.04
N ASN A 464 -9.69 13.23 12.72
CA ASN A 464 -9.40 14.64 13.00
C ASN A 464 -9.20 14.92 14.51
N GLY A 465 -9.99 14.25 15.36
CA GLY A 465 -9.91 14.39 16.81
C GLY A 465 -8.64 13.84 17.48
N LEU A 466 -7.76 13.16 16.75
CA LEU A 466 -6.50 12.66 17.31
C LEU A 466 -5.50 13.81 17.55
N PRO A 467 -4.65 13.71 18.60
CA PRO A 467 -3.54 14.65 18.81
C PRO A 467 -2.60 14.70 17.61
N ASP A 468 -2.04 15.88 17.30
CA ASP A 468 -1.10 16.03 16.17
C ASP A 468 0.12 15.10 16.27
N ALA A 469 0.67 14.93 17.48
CA ALA A 469 1.78 13.99 17.71
C ALA A 469 1.37 12.55 17.34
N ALA A 470 0.14 12.13 17.63
CA ALA A 470 -0.37 10.81 17.23
C ALA A 470 -0.48 10.68 15.71
N LYS A 471 -0.94 11.73 15.02
CA LYS A 471 -1.02 11.75 13.55
C LYS A 471 0.36 11.57 12.89
N TRP A 472 1.41 12.19 13.43
CA TRP A 472 2.79 12.01 12.94
C TRP A 472 3.29 10.57 13.16
N VAL A 473 3.03 9.98 14.33
CA VAL A 473 3.39 8.57 14.61
C VAL A 473 2.66 7.64 13.66
N LEU A 474 1.35 7.84 13.46
CA LEU A 474 0.52 7.03 12.56
C LEU A 474 0.97 7.18 11.10
N SER A 475 1.29 8.40 10.64
CA SER A 475 1.85 8.64 9.30
C SER A 475 3.16 7.87 9.08
N PHE A 476 4.01 7.81 10.11
CA PHE A 476 5.23 7.02 10.05
C PHE A 476 4.95 5.51 10.01
N LEU A 477 3.97 5.02 10.77
CA LEU A 477 3.53 3.63 10.72
C LEU A 477 2.94 3.27 9.35
N MET A 478 2.16 4.16 8.72
CA MET A 478 1.65 3.97 7.35
C MET A 478 2.79 3.79 6.34
N LEU A 479 3.83 4.62 6.44
CA LEU A 479 5.03 4.53 5.59
C LEU A 479 5.78 3.21 5.81
N ILE A 480 6.01 2.83 7.07
CA ILE A 480 6.67 1.56 7.43
C ILE A 480 5.85 0.36 6.91
N GLY A 481 4.54 0.38 7.10
CA GLY A 481 3.65 -0.68 6.62
C GLY A 481 3.74 -0.85 5.11
N ARG A 482 3.64 0.26 4.37
CA ARG A 482 3.66 0.25 2.91
C ARG A 482 4.99 -0.23 2.32
N LEU A 483 6.11 0.15 2.93
CA LEU A 483 7.47 -0.20 2.48
C LEU A 483 8.00 -1.49 3.12
N GLU A 484 7.12 -2.28 3.73
CA GLU A 484 7.43 -3.59 4.32
C GLU A 484 8.56 -3.56 5.37
N LEU A 485 8.43 -2.72 6.39
CA LEU A 485 9.27 -2.57 7.59
C LEU A 485 10.77 -2.38 7.33
N PHE A 486 11.44 -3.41 6.79
CA PHE A 486 12.90 -3.40 6.68
C PHE A 486 13.43 -2.29 5.77
N SER A 487 12.71 -1.92 4.73
CA SER A 487 13.13 -0.88 3.79
C SER A 487 13.32 0.49 4.46
N VAL A 488 12.43 0.83 5.40
CA VAL A 488 12.50 2.09 6.15
C VAL A 488 13.41 1.96 7.36
N LEU A 489 13.26 0.89 8.17
CA LEU A 489 14.01 0.72 9.41
C LEU A 489 15.51 0.56 9.17
N PHE A 490 15.90 0.03 8.00
CA PHE A 490 17.30 -0.12 7.64
C PHE A 490 18.04 1.23 7.57
N LEU A 491 17.33 2.32 7.23
CA LEU A 491 17.90 3.68 7.24
C LEU A 491 18.24 4.18 8.65
N PHE A 492 17.61 3.66 9.68
CA PHE A 492 17.89 4.00 11.08
C PHE A 492 18.98 3.12 11.71
N TYR A 493 19.42 2.07 11.00
CA TYR A 493 20.50 1.21 11.49
C TYR A 493 21.86 1.87 11.29
N PRO A 494 22.67 2.10 12.38
CA PRO A 494 23.95 2.82 12.26
C PRO A 494 24.94 2.15 11.28
N GLY A 495 24.91 0.82 11.13
CA GLY A 495 25.72 0.09 10.18
C GLY A 495 25.40 0.36 8.70
N PHE A 496 24.21 0.93 8.41
CA PHE A 496 23.83 1.36 7.06
C PHE A 496 24.71 2.51 6.55
N TRP A 497 25.12 3.40 7.45
CA TRP A 497 25.89 4.61 7.16
C TRP A 497 27.40 4.42 7.30
N LYS A 498 27.84 3.25 7.78
CA LYS A 498 29.27 2.92 7.92
C LYS A 498 29.76 2.09 6.73
N SER A 499 31.02 2.33 6.33
CA SER A 499 31.73 1.59 5.24
C SER A 499 32.03 0.16 5.66
#